data_ed0e9d325bd931b9586614844ba00d0d
#
_entry.id   ed0e9d325bd931b9586614844ba00d0d
#
_cell.length_a   1.000
_cell.length_b   1.000
_cell.length_c   1.000
_cell.angle_alpha   90.00
_cell.angle_beta   90.00
_cell.angle_gamma   90.00
#
_symmetry.space_group_name_H-M   'P 1'
#
loop_
_entity.id
_entity.type
_entity.pdbx_description
1 polymer ?
#
loop_
_entity_poly.entity_id
_entity_poly.type
_entity_poly.pdbx_seq_one_letter_code
_entity_poly.pdbx_strand_id
1 'polypeptide(L)'
;MSNKAVFTGVVLAGGQSSRMGSDKANLILKNKTLLQNACELLKAAGASNVLISRNVQSATSQYIPDIYPDSGPLGGIYSTLMATEQDILVTAVDMPLLTCNLLSQIASAASDNLHFQTNQPQIHAWHFENEPLPLYIRNTQSVKRHLKQLLINANSHKSIKQFTHSIGVQTLKCDKAHALVNTNTPAQFKAVNEQFDQHKPNLLRRTL
;
A
#
# COMPACT_ATOMS: atom_id res chain seq x y z
N MET A 1 11.13 24.94 -8.27
CA MET A 1 9.89 24.13 -8.33
C MET A 1 10.32 22.69 -8.06
N SER A 2 9.91 22.12 -6.91
CA SER A 2 10.24 20.74 -6.57
C SER A 2 9.57 19.81 -7.58
N ASN A 3 10.37 19.06 -8.34
CA ASN A 3 9.87 18.09 -9.31
C ASN A 3 9.31 16.89 -8.50
N LYS A 4 8.02 16.96 -8.15
CA LYS A 4 7.35 15.91 -7.39
C LYS A 4 7.32 14.64 -8.24
N ALA A 5 7.86 13.54 -7.73
CA ALA A 5 7.85 12.27 -8.46
C ALA A 5 6.40 11.87 -8.79
N VAL A 6 6.16 11.53 -10.05
CA VAL A 6 4.87 10.98 -10.51
C VAL A 6 4.87 9.50 -10.18
N PHE A 7 3.84 9.04 -9.48
CA PHE A 7 3.70 7.63 -9.10
C PHE A 7 2.26 7.13 -9.23
N THR A 8 2.12 5.83 -9.40
CA THR A 8 0.84 5.11 -9.35
C THR A 8 0.60 4.59 -7.94
N GLY A 9 -0.58 4.86 -7.38
CA GLY A 9 -1.03 4.24 -6.15
C GLY A 9 -1.47 2.79 -6.39
N VAL A 10 -1.17 1.90 -5.45
CA VAL A 10 -1.58 0.49 -5.53
C VAL A 10 -2.26 0.08 -4.23
N VAL A 11 -3.47 -0.48 -4.34
CA VAL A 11 -4.17 -1.11 -3.23
C VAL A 11 -4.10 -2.62 -3.36
N LEU A 12 -3.43 -3.29 -2.43
CA LEU A 12 -3.49 -4.75 -2.31
C LEU A 12 -4.82 -5.13 -1.67
N ALA A 13 -5.76 -5.61 -2.47
CA ALA A 13 -7.10 -6.00 -2.05
C ALA A 13 -7.39 -7.48 -2.30
N GLY A 14 -6.36 -8.26 -2.61
CA GLY A 14 -6.37 -9.71 -2.73
C GLY A 14 -6.07 -10.38 -1.39
N GLY A 15 -6.33 -11.70 -1.33
CA GLY A 15 -6.07 -12.55 -0.18
C GLY A 15 -7.31 -13.32 0.26
N GLN A 16 -7.08 -14.54 0.76
CA GLN A 16 -8.15 -15.35 1.33
C GLN A 16 -8.55 -14.75 2.68
N SER A 17 -9.64 -13.96 2.72
CA SER A 17 -10.22 -13.38 3.95
C SER A 17 -10.91 -14.43 4.83
N SER A 18 -10.36 -15.66 4.89
CA SER A 18 -10.96 -16.81 5.57
C SER A 18 -11.26 -16.57 7.05
N ARG A 19 -10.51 -15.67 7.71
CA ARG A 19 -10.68 -15.34 9.14
C ARG A 19 -11.76 -14.30 9.41
N MET A 20 -12.17 -13.53 8.41
CA MET A 20 -13.15 -12.45 8.56
C MET A 20 -14.57 -12.87 8.13
N GLY A 21 -14.74 -14.04 7.51
CA GLY A 21 -16.02 -14.51 6.99
C GLY A 21 -16.62 -13.65 5.87
N SER A 22 -15.99 -12.52 5.55
CA SER A 22 -16.41 -11.58 4.51
C SER A 22 -15.19 -10.95 3.85
N ASP A 23 -15.39 -10.46 2.63
CA ASP A 23 -14.38 -9.73 1.87
C ASP A 23 -14.06 -8.38 2.53
N LYS A 24 -12.85 -8.26 3.08
CA LYS A 24 -12.39 -7.04 3.76
C LYS A 24 -12.55 -5.78 2.91
N ALA A 25 -12.33 -5.88 1.60
CA ALA A 25 -12.43 -4.74 0.70
C ALA A 25 -13.81 -4.06 0.73
N ASN A 26 -14.86 -4.83 1.03
CA ASN A 26 -16.25 -4.38 1.08
C ASN A 26 -16.72 -3.93 2.48
N LEU A 27 -15.89 -4.08 3.52
CA LEU A 27 -16.25 -3.60 4.86
C LEU A 27 -16.41 -2.08 4.85
N ILE A 28 -17.46 -1.61 5.52
CA ILE A 28 -17.82 -0.18 5.55
C ILE A 28 -17.17 0.50 6.76
N LEU A 29 -16.42 1.56 6.49
CA LEU A 29 -15.86 2.49 7.48
C LEU A 29 -16.22 3.92 7.05
N LYS A 30 -16.91 4.68 7.91
CA LYS A 30 -17.33 6.06 7.60
C LYS A 30 -18.12 6.19 6.27
N ASN A 31 -19.10 5.34 6.06
CA ASN A 31 -19.98 5.31 4.87
C ASN A 31 -19.27 4.98 3.54
N LYS A 32 -18.03 4.52 3.56
CA LYS A 32 -17.28 4.05 2.40
C LYS A 32 -16.69 2.68 2.67
N THR A 33 -16.44 1.91 1.61
CA THR A 33 -15.72 0.65 1.76
C THR A 33 -14.25 0.92 2.11
N LEU A 34 -13.58 -0.05 2.75
CA LEU A 34 -12.13 0.04 3.00
C LEU A 34 -11.36 0.24 1.69
N LEU A 35 -11.79 -0.40 0.62
CA LEU A 35 -11.20 -0.22 -0.71
C LEU A 35 -11.34 1.22 -1.22
N GLN A 36 -12.54 1.81 -1.11
CA GLN A 36 -12.76 3.20 -1.49
C GLN A 36 -11.90 4.16 -0.68
N ASN A 37 -11.83 3.96 0.64
CA ASN A 37 -11.00 4.77 1.54
C ASN A 37 -9.52 4.69 1.15
N ALA A 38 -8.98 3.50 0.88
CA ALA A 38 -7.58 3.32 0.46
C ALA A 38 -7.29 4.00 -0.89
N CYS A 39 -8.20 3.88 -1.87
CA CYS A 39 -8.05 4.53 -3.17
C CYS A 39 -8.05 6.06 -3.05
N GLU A 40 -8.98 6.63 -2.27
CA GLU A 40 -9.05 8.08 -2.04
C GLU A 40 -7.81 8.60 -1.32
N LEU A 41 -7.30 7.84 -0.35
CA LEU A 41 -6.10 8.19 0.41
C LEU A 41 -4.86 8.27 -0.50
N LEU A 42 -4.67 7.31 -1.42
CA LEU A 42 -3.59 7.34 -2.39
C LEU A 42 -3.71 8.52 -3.36
N LYS A 43 -4.93 8.81 -3.85
CA LYS A 43 -5.19 10.00 -4.68
C LYS A 43 -4.84 11.30 -3.93
N ALA A 44 -5.28 11.41 -2.67
CA ALA A 44 -4.98 12.57 -1.83
C ALA A 44 -3.47 12.72 -1.57
N ALA A 45 -2.72 11.63 -1.51
CA ALA A 45 -1.26 11.65 -1.37
C ALA A 45 -0.53 12.03 -2.68
N GLY A 46 -1.25 12.18 -3.80
CA GLY A 46 -0.71 12.65 -5.07
C GLY A 46 -0.48 11.57 -6.11
N ALA A 47 -1.04 10.37 -5.94
CA ALA A 47 -1.00 9.35 -6.98
C ALA A 47 -1.69 9.83 -8.26
N SER A 48 -1.03 9.70 -9.41
CA SER A 48 -1.56 10.08 -10.73
C SER A 48 -2.68 9.14 -11.20
N ASN A 49 -2.59 7.88 -10.79
CA ASN A 49 -3.57 6.82 -11.02
C ASN A 49 -3.58 5.87 -9.82
N VAL A 50 -4.64 5.06 -9.67
CA VAL A 50 -4.73 4.03 -8.63
C VAL A 50 -5.12 2.71 -9.28
N LEU A 51 -4.28 1.68 -9.05
CA LEU A 51 -4.51 0.30 -9.44
C LEU A 51 -4.90 -0.54 -8.22
N ILE A 52 -5.72 -1.55 -8.45
CA ILE A 52 -6.22 -2.47 -7.41
C ILE A 52 -5.72 -3.87 -7.76
N SER A 53 -4.79 -4.40 -6.97
CA SER A 53 -4.35 -5.79 -7.10
C SER A 53 -5.40 -6.70 -6.50
N ARG A 54 -6.13 -7.39 -7.36
CA ARG A 54 -7.21 -8.30 -6.96
C ARG A 54 -7.63 -9.22 -8.10
N ASN A 55 -7.76 -10.51 -7.80
CA ASN A 55 -8.27 -11.51 -8.75
C ASN A 55 -9.80 -11.47 -8.79
N VAL A 56 -10.34 -10.53 -9.54
CA VAL A 56 -11.79 -10.44 -9.83
C VAL A 56 -12.02 -10.38 -11.34
N GLN A 57 -13.08 -11.00 -11.79
CA GLN A 57 -13.59 -10.79 -13.15
C GLN A 57 -14.27 -9.41 -13.20
N SER A 58 -13.48 -8.37 -13.41
CA SER A 58 -13.99 -7.00 -13.53
C SER A 58 -13.60 -6.43 -14.89
N ALA A 59 -14.54 -5.75 -15.51
CA ALA A 59 -14.35 -5.10 -16.80
C ALA A 59 -13.57 -3.76 -16.71
N THR A 60 -13.12 -3.34 -15.53
CA THR A 60 -12.43 -2.05 -15.38
C THR A 60 -10.92 -2.23 -15.37
N SER A 61 -10.23 -1.37 -16.11
CA SER A 61 -8.75 -1.34 -16.22
C SER A 61 -8.01 -1.04 -14.89
N GLN A 62 -8.74 -0.72 -13.83
CA GLN A 62 -8.15 -0.47 -12.50
C GLN A 62 -7.83 -1.77 -11.74
N TYR A 63 -8.51 -2.88 -12.06
CA TYR A 63 -8.28 -4.17 -11.39
C TYR A 63 -7.20 -4.94 -12.14
N ILE A 64 -6.13 -5.26 -11.43
CA ILE A 64 -4.98 -6.01 -11.96
C ILE A 64 -4.98 -7.39 -11.33
N PRO A 65 -5.24 -8.45 -12.10
CA PRO A 65 -5.15 -9.82 -11.61
C PRO A 65 -3.68 -10.23 -11.43
N ASP A 66 -3.44 -11.16 -10.53
CA ASP A 66 -2.10 -11.67 -10.27
C ASP A 66 -1.58 -12.51 -11.45
N ILE A 67 -0.43 -12.12 -12.01
CA ILE A 67 0.30 -12.90 -13.01
C ILE A 67 0.82 -14.21 -12.40
N TYR A 68 1.17 -14.16 -11.12
CA TYR A 68 1.58 -15.32 -10.32
C TYR A 68 0.60 -15.53 -9.17
N PRO A 69 -0.49 -16.29 -9.36
CA PRO A 69 -1.47 -16.59 -8.32
C PRO A 69 -0.82 -17.23 -7.09
N ASP A 70 -1.45 -17.08 -5.95
CA ASP A 70 -1.02 -17.65 -4.66
C ASP A 70 0.40 -17.25 -4.19
N SER A 71 0.92 -16.19 -4.77
CA SER A 71 2.24 -15.64 -4.42
C SER A 71 2.18 -14.54 -3.34
N GLY A 72 1.02 -14.38 -2.69
CA GLY A 72 0.80 -13.39 -1.66
C GLY A 72 0.99 -11.95 -2.17
N PRO A 73 1.34 -11.00 -1.30
CA PRO A 73 1.42 -9.59 -1.67
C PRO A 73 2.46 -9.31 -2.77
N LEU A 74 3.52 -10.11 -2.88
CA LEU A 74 4.54 -9.95 -3.92
C LEU A 74 4.01 -10.25 -5.32
N GLY A 75 3.05 -11.18 -5.46
CA GLY A 75 2.36 -11.44 -6.74
C GLY A 75 1.61 -10.21 -7.23
N GLY A 76 0.83 -9.57 -6.35
CA GLY A 76 0.12 -8.34 -6.64
C GLY A 76 1.04 -7.16 -6.95
N ILE A 77 2.12 -6.98 -6.20
CA ILE A 77 3.14 -5.96 -6.45
C ILE A 77 3.77 -6.16 -7.83
N TYR A 78 4.15 -7.38 -8.18
CA TYR A 78 4.72 -7.67 -9.49
C TYR A 78 3.75 -7.34 -10.63
N SER A 79 2.52 -7.79 -10.52
CA SER A 79 1.48 -7.59 -11.53
C SER A 79 1.19 -6.11 -11.76
N THR A 80 1.17 -5.32 -10.69
CA THR A 80 0.97 -3.86 -10.79
C THR A 80 2.20 -3.14 -11.36
N LEU A 81 3.43 -3.57 -11.02
CA LEU A 81 4.65 -3.04 -11.66
C LEU A 81 4.69 -3.32 -13.17
N MET A 82 4.10 -4.44 -13.61
CA MET A 82 4.00 -4.75 -15.05
C MET A 82 2.89 -3.96 -15.75
N ALA A 83 1.89 -3.46 -15.04
CA ALA A 83 0.75 -2.72 -15.57
C ALA A 83 0.96 -1.21 -15.65
N THR A 84 2.07 -0.68 -15.12
CA THR A 84 2.41 0.76 -15.18
C THR A 84 3.88 0.96 -15.51
N GLU A 85 4.22 2.13 -16.06
CA GLU A 85 5.61 2.56 -16.24
C GLU A 85 6.11 3.47 -15.10
N GLN A 86 5.21 3.90 -14.22
CA GLN A 86 5.53 4.77 -13.08
C GLN A 86 6.00 3.95 -11.89
N ASP A 87 6.75 4.60 -10.99
CA ASP A 87 6.98 4.09 -9.64
C ASP A 87 5.66 3.84 -8.94
N ILE A 88 5.63 2.97 -7.95
CA ILE A 88 4.40 2.61 -7.24
C ILE A 88 4.47 2.92 -5.75
N LEU A 89 3.36 3.42 -5.20
CA LEU A 89 3.13 3.52 -3.75
C LEU A 89 2.03 2.53 -3.36
N VAL A 90 2.42 1.51 -2.62
CA VAL A 90 1.60 0.35 -2.28
C VAL A 90 1.06 0.46 -0.87
N THR A 91 -0.23 0.21 -0.70
CA THR A 91 -0.88 0.01 0.61
C THR A 91 -1.76 -1.24 0.58
N ALA A 92 -2.17 -1.73 1.75
CA ALA A 92 -3.15 -2.79 1.86
C ALA A 92 -4.53 -2.24 2.23
N VAL A 93 -5.58 -2.94 1.81
CA VAL A 93 -6.97 -2.57 2.10
C VAL A 93 -7.30 -2.62 3.61
N ASP A 94 -6.53 -3.37 4.39
CA ASP A 94 -6.75 -3.58 5.83
C ASP A 94 -5.95 -2.63 6.74
N MET A 95 -5.54 -1.47 6.24
CA MET A 95 -4.87 -0.39 6.97
C MET A 95 -5.81 0.82 7.19
N PRO A 96 -6.89 0.69 7.96
CA PRO A 96 -7.96 1.71 8.03
C PRO A 96 -7.55 3.01 8.74
N LEU A 97 -6.47 3.00 9.53
CA LEU A 97 -5.94 4.15 10.26
C LEU A 97 -4.84 4.90 9.49
N LEU A 98 -4.44 4.38 8.32
CA LEU A 98 -3.41 5.01 7.49
C LEU A 98 -3.84 6.43 7.09
N THR A 99 -2.88 7.36 7.07
CA THR A 99 -3.13 8.77 6.76
C THR A 99 -2.42 9.22 5.49
N CYS A 100 -2.98 10.24 4.84
CA CYS A 100 -2.36 10.87 3.67
C CYS A 100 -0.95 11.40 3.99
N ASN A 101 -0.74 11.95 5.20
CA ASN A 101 0.57 12.46 5.61
C ASN A 101 1.65 11.38 5.61
N LEU A 102 1.36 10.18 6.12
CA LEU A 102 2.30 9.06 6.11
C LEU A 102 2.64 8.61 4.68
N LEU A 103 1.65 8.54 3.80
CA LEU A 103 1.90 8.23 2.38
C LEU A 103 2.75 9.30 1.71
N SER A 104 2.47 10.57 1.97
CA SER A 104 3.23 11.70 1.42
C SER A 104 4.67 11.73 1.94
N GLN A 105 4.92 11.36 3.20
CA GLN A 105 6.27 11.26 3.75
C GLN A 105 7.12 10.23 2.99
N ILE A 106 6.57 9.04 2.72
CA ILE A 106 7.28 8.00 1.95
C ILE A 106 7.56 8.49 0.52
N ALA A 107 6.55 9.06 -0.16
CA ALA A 107 6.70 9.55 -1.53
C ALA A 107 7.73 10.68 -1.62
N SER A 108 7.79 11.58 -0.63
CA SER A 108 8.80 12.65 -0.56
C SER A 108 10.20 12.09 -0.36
N ALA A 109 10.40 11.16 0.58
CA ALA A 109 11.69 10.53 0.81
C ALA A 109 12.22 9.80 -0.44
N ALA A 110 11.34 9.16 -1.21
CA ALA A 110 11.70 8.54 -2.48
C ALA A 110 12.09 9.58 -3.54
N SER A 111 11.41 10.74 -3.58
CA SER A 111 11.71 11.84 -4.51
C SER A 111 13.05 12.51 -4.20
N ASP A 112 13.33 12.76 -2.94
CA ASP A 112 14.58 13.42 -2.51
C ASP A 112 15.81 12.59 -2.86
N ASN A 113 15.69 11.26 -2.84
CA ASN A 113 16.77 10.34 -3.19
C ASN A 113 17.10 10.28 -4.70
N LEU A 114 16.31 10.94 -5.57
CA LEU A 114 16.63 11.09 -7.00
C LEU A 114 17.87 11.98 -7.23
N HIS A 115 18.18 12.88 -6.31
CA HIS A 115 19.23 13.88 -6.45
C HIS A 115 20.59 13.46 -5.88
N PHE A 116 20.64 12.34 -5.13
CA PHE A 116 21.86 11.85 -4.50
C PHE A 116 22.39 10.61 -5.24
N GLN A 117 23.06 10.81 -6.36
CA GLN A 117 23.75 9.71 -7.04
C GLN A 117 25.19 10.06 -7.34
N THR A 118 26.12 9.21 -6.78
CA THR A 118 27.21 8.65 -7.60
C THR A 118 27.94 7.47 -6.95
N ASN A 119 27.93 7.30 -5.60
CA ASN A 119 28.75 6.23 -4.98
C ASN A 119 28.05 5.48 -3.83
N GLN A 120 26.73 5.56 -3.70
CA GLN A 120 25.98 4.81 -2.66
C GLN A 120 25.18 3.65 -3.25
N PRO A 121 24.90 2.60 -2.46
CA PRO A 121 24.03 1.50 -2.88
C PRO A 121 22.69 2.05 -3.40
N GLN A 122 22.27 1.56 -4.56
CA GLN A 122 20.98 2.00 -5.14
C GLN A 122 19.83 1.59 -4.22
N ILE A 123 19.03 2.57 -3.80
CA ILE A 123 17.81 2.36 -3.02
C ILE A 123 16.64 2.33 -4.00
N HIS A 124 15.88 1.23 -3.94
CA HIS A 124 14.71 1.01 -4.79
C HIS A 124 13.41 0.91 -4.01
N ALA A 125 13.46 0.89 -2.67
CA ALA A 125 12.30 0.76 -1.81
C ALA A 125 12.35 1.70 -0.60
N TRP A 126 11.18 2.19 -0.17
CA TRP A 126 11.00 3.01 1.04
C TRP A 126 9.78 2.55 1.81
N HIS A 127 9.92 2.30 3.09
CA HIS A 127 8.83 2.00 4.01
C HIS A 127 9.14 2.48 5.43
N PHE A 128 8.20 2.40 6.36
CA PHE A 128 8.46 2.71 7.76
C PHE A 128 9.19 1.56 8.46
N GLU A 129 9.97 1.90 9.50
CA GLU A 129 10.66 0.90 10.34
C GLU A 129 9.65 -0.13 10.86
N ASN A 130 10.03 -1.40 10.80
CA ASN A 130 9.25 -2.57 11.21
C ASN A 130 7.96 -2.87 10.42
N GLU A 131 7.46 -1.95 9.61
CA GLU A 131 6.23 -2.10 8.86
C GLU A 131 6.52 -2.16 7.35
N PRO A 132 6.29 -3.29 6.67
CA PRO A 132 6.60 -3.45 5.25
C PRO A 132 5.61 -2.71 4.33
N LEU A 133 4.50 -2.22 4.86
CA LEU A 133 3.51 -1.39 4.18
C LEU A 133 3.15 -0.19 5.07
N PRO A 134 2.85 0.99 4.48
CA PRO A 134 2.90 1.30 3.05
C PRO A 134 4.32 1.31 2.49
N LEU A 135 4.47 1.01 1.19
CA LEU A 135 5.74 0.77 0.52
C LEU A 135 5.83 1.53 -0.80
N TYR A 136 6.83 2.37 -0.96
CA TYR A 136 7.19 2.95 -2.26
C TYR A 136 8.24 2.08 -2.95
N ILE A 137 8.07 1.80 -4.24
CA ILE A 137 9.00 0.99 -5.04
C ILE A 137 9.27 1.69 -6.36
N ARG A 138 10.55 1.78 -6.75
CA ARG A 138 10.95 2.22 -8.08
C ARG A 138 10.62 1.15 -9.12
N ASN A 139 10.01 1.58 -10.21
CA ASN A 139 9.64 0.70 -11.31
C ASN A 139 10.79 0.56 -12.31
N THR A 140 11.86 -0.12 -11.91
CA THR A 140 13.01 -0.39 -12.77
C THR A 140 13.02 -1.82 -13.30
N GLN A 141 13.72 -2.05 -14.42
CA GLN A 141 13.88 -3.39 -14.98
C GLN A 141 14.62 -4.34 -14.04
N SER A 142 15.56 -3.81 -13.24
CA SER A 142 16.28 -4.60 -12.23
C SER A 142 15.33 -5.09 -11.13
N VAL A 143 14.46 -4.22 -10.61
CA VAL A 143 13.44 -4.56 -9.60
C VAL A 143 12.45 -5.59 -10.15
N LYS A 144 11.91 -5.37 -11.35
CA LYS A 144 11.00 -6.33 -12.02
C LYS A 144 11.64 -7.71 -12.18
N ARG A 145 12.89 -7.75 -12.67
CA ARG A 145 13.63 -9.00 -12.86
C ARG A 145 13.86 -9.74 -11.54
N HIS A 146 14.31 -9.01 -10.53
CA HIS A 146 14.58 -9.60 -9.22
C HIS A 146 13.31 -10.17 -8.58
N LEU A 147 12.21 -9.40 -8.60
CA LEU A 147 10.92 -9.85 -8.07
C LEU A 147 10.39 -11.08 -8.83
N LYS A 148 10.52 -11.09 -10.16
CA LYS A 148 10.16 -12.26 -10.97
C LYS A 148 10.94 -13.51 -10.54
N GLN A 149 12.26 -13.39 -10.33
CA GLN A 149 13.09 -14.53 -9.90
C GLN A 149 12.63 -15.07 -8.54
N LEU A 150 12.27 -14.20 -7.59
CA LEU A 150 11.71 -14.63 -6.30
C LEU A 150 10.36 -15.34 -6.45
N LEU A 151 9.51 -14.89 -7.37
CA LEU A 151 8.17 -15.46 -7.56
C LEU A 151 8.21 -16.86 -8.22
N ILE A 152 9.13 -17.09 -9.16
CA ILE A 152 9.25 -18.37 -9.84
C ILE A 152 10.03 -19.42 -9.04
N ASN A 153 10.82 -19.00 -8.04
CA ASN A 153 11.58 -19.91 -7.19
C ASN A 153 10.68 -20.48 -6.09
N ALA A 154 10.35 -21.78 -6.18
CA ALA A 154 9.47 -22.45 -5.22
C ALA A 154 10.02 -22.45 -3.77
N ASN A 155 11.35 -22.39 -3.60
CA ASN A 155 12.00 -22.43 -2.28
C ASN A 155 12.22 -21.04 -1.69
N SER A 156 11.80 -19.95 -2.34
CA SER A 156 11.99 -18.60 -1.84
C SER A 156 10.91 -18.22 -0.82
N HIS A 157 11.34 -17.58 0.28
CA HIS A 157 10.43 -16.90 1.19
C HIS A 157 9.84 -15.66 0.52
N LYS A 158 8.54 -15.70 0.18
CA LYS A 158 7.83 -14.62 -0.50
C LYS A 158 7.37 -13.52 0.48
N SER A 159 8.32 -12.86 1.16
CA SER A 159 8.00 -11.77 2.08
C SER A 159 8.43 -10.41 1.53
N ILE A 160 7.62 -9.36 1.78
CA ILE A 160 7.94 -7.98 1.37
C ILE A 160 9.26 -7.54 1.99
N LYS A 161 9.49 -7.79 3.27
CA LYS A 161 10.74 -7.41 3.97
C LYS A 161 11.99 -7.97 3.28
N GLN A 162 11.97 -9.25 2.96
CA GLN A 162 13.11 -9.90 2.32
C GLN A 162 13.35 -9.36 0.91
N PHE A 163 12.28 -9.14 0.15
CA PHE A 163 12.36 -8.53 -1.16
C PHE A 163 12.94 -7.12 -1.10
N THR A 164 12.43 -6.23 -0.24
CA THR A 164 12.90 -4.84 -0.14
C THR A 164 14.37 -4.78 0.29
N HIS A 165 14.79 -5.63 1.24
CA HIS A 165 16.20 -5.76 1.61
C HIS A 165 17.10 -6.13 0.42
N SER A 166 16.65 -7.02 -0.45
CA SER A 166 17.45 -7.51 -1.57
C SER A 166 17.60 -6.51 -2.72
N ILE A 167 16.74 -5.50 -2.82
CA ILE A 167 16.80 -4.45 -3.83
C ILE A 167 17.32 -3.10 -3.29
N GLY A 168 17.72 -3.05 -2.03
CA GLY A 168 18.11 -1.82 -1.34
C GLY A 168 16.88 -1.06 -0.84
N VAL A 169 16.80 -0.89 0.48
CA VAL A 169 15.69 -0.24 1.17
C VAL A 169 16.18 0.87 2.08
N GLN A 170 15.43 1.97 2.10
CA GLN A 170 15.54 3.00 3.12
C GLN A 170 14.29 2.96 4.00
N THR A 171 14.51 2.88 5.33
CA THR A 171 13.41 2.93 6.29
C THR A 171 13.26 4.32 6.88
N LEU A 172 12.01 4.71 7.18
CA LEU A 172 11.66 5.96 7.82
C LEU A 172 11.11 5.70 9.22
N LYS A 173 11.43 6.58 10.16
CA LYS A 173 10.81 6.56 11.48
C LYS A 173 9.34 7.00 11.37
N CYS A 174 8.47 6.38 12.17
CA CYS A 174 7.06 6.72 12.23
C CYS A 174 6.66 7.09 13.67
N ASP A 175 6.31 8.34 13.89
CA ASP A 175 5.84 8.81 15.20
C ASP A 175 4.40 8.34 15.52
N LYS A 176 3.68 7.83 14.51
CA LYS A 176 2.29 7.35 14.60
C LYS A 176 2.19 5.87 14.21
N ALA A 177 2.98 5.01 14.84
CA ALA A 177 3.03 3.57 14.52
C ALA A 177 1.64 2.89 14.56
N HIS A 178 0.72 3.34 15.44
CA HIS A 178 -0.65 2.85 15.50
C HIS A 178 -1.43 3.01 14.17
N ALA A 179 -1.06 4.00 13.36
CA ALA A 179 -1.70 4.24 12.06
C ALA A 179 -1.26 3.23 10.98
N LEU A 180 -0.21 2.47 11.23
CA LEU A 180 0.32 1.45 10.32
C LEU A 180 -0.24 0.03 10.60
N VAL A 181 -1.05 -0.11 11.66
CA VAL A 181 -1.56 -1.42 12.10
C VAL A 181 -2.62 -1.94 11.16
N ASN A 182 -2.47 -3.20 10.73
CA ASN A 182 -3.45 -3.92 9.95
C ASN A 182 -4.61 -4.41 10.84
N THR A 183 -5.83 -4.34 10.33
CA THR A 183 -7.00 -4.97 10.95
C THR A 183 -7.27 -6.35 10.35
N ASN A 184 -6.98 -7.38 11.11
CA ASN A 184 -7.06 -8.78 10.64
C ASN A 184 -8.24 -9.56 11.22
N THR A 185 -8.95 -9.00 12.21
CA THR A 185 -10.09 -9.65 12.88
C THR A 185 -11.30 -8.71 12.96
N PRO A 186 -12.53 -9.26 13.04
CA PRO A 186 -13.74 -8.46 13.26
C PRO A 186 -13.67 -7.59 14.51
N ALA A 187 -13.05 -8.08 15.59
CA ALA A 187 -12.87 -7.32 16.83
C ALA A 187 -11.97 -6.10 16.64
N GLN A 188 -10.84 -6.26 15.92
CA GLN A 188 -9.95 -5.13 15.58
C GLN A 188 -10.66 -4.09 14.73
N PHE A 189 -11.43 -4.53 13.72
CA PHE A 189 -12.20 -3.64 12.88
C PHE A 189 -13.27 -2.88 13.66
N LYS A 190 -13.98 -3.56 14.57
CA LYS A 190 -14.96 -2.93 15.46
C LYS A 190 -14.32 -1.85 16.33
N ALA A 191 -13.18 -2.14 16.95
CA ALA A 191 -12.44 -1.18 17.77
C ALA A 191 -12.04 0.08 16.98
N VAL A 192 -11.58 -0.09 15.73
CA VAL A 192 -11.28 1.04 14.84
C VAL A 192 -12.53 1.86 14.54
N ASN A 193 -13.66 1.23 14.23
CA ASN A 193 -14.92 1.93 13.96
C ASN A 193 -15.36 2.78 15.16
N GLU A 194 -15.28 2.24 16.38
CA GLU A 194 -15.62 2.94 17.62
C GLU A 194 -14.73 4.17 17.85
N GLN A 195 -13.43 4.09 17.56
CA GLN A 195 -12.52 5.24 17.64
C GLN A 195 -12.96 6.38 16.72
N PHE A 196 -13.42 6.07 15.51
CA PHE A 196 -13.90 7.06 14.58
C PHE A 196 -15.24 7.68 14.97
N ASP A 197 -16.13 6.94 15.62
CA ASP A 197 -17.42 7.45 16.10
C ASP A 197 -17.27 8.39 17.31
N GLN A 198 -16.30 8.15 18.19
CA GLN A 198 -15.99 9.01 19.33
C GLN A 198 -15.43 10.39 18.92
N HIS A 199 -14.82 10.50 17.73
CA HIS A 199 -14.26 11.73 17.21
C HIS A 199 -15.23 12.53 16.31
N LYS A 200 -16.51 12.16 16.25
CA LYS A 200 -17.54 13.03 15.65
C LYS A 200 -17.72 14.27 16.53
N PRO A 201 -17.49 15.50 16.03
CA PRO A 201 -17.82 16.69 16.78
C PRO A 201 -19.31 16.64 17.11
N ASN A 202 -19.64 16.93 18.36
CA ASN A 202 -21.01 16.96 18.91
C ASN A 202 -21.79 18.11 18.27
N LEU A 203 -22.24 17.96 17.02
CA LEU A 203 -22.97 18.97 16.24
C LEU A 203 -24.46 19.01 16.56
N LEU A 204 -24.91 18.29 17.60
CA LEU A 204 -26.33 18.22 18.01
C LEU A 204 -26.55 18.72 19.44
N ARG A 205 -26.00 19.87 19.81
CA ARG A 205 -26.48 20.62 21.00
C ARG A 205 -26.42 22.13 20.77
N ARG A 206 -27.18 22.63 19.81
CA ARG A 206 -27.62 24.05 19.76
C ARG A 206 -28.92 24.13 18.98
N THR A 207 -30.00 23.71 19.61
CA THR A 207 -31.38 24.21 19.35
C THR A 207 -32.19 23.93 20.59
N LEU A 208 -32.24 24.84 21.49
CA LEU A 208 -33.38 25.23 22.35
C LEU A 208 -33.11 26.66 22.78
#